data_011b54e2f20821a2f336c8e5ac742a8b
#
_entry.id   011b54e2f20821a2f336c8e5ac742a8b
#
_cell.length_a   1.000
_cell.length_b   1.000
_cell.length_c   1.000
_cell.angle_alpha   90.00
_cell.angle_beta   90.00
_cell.angle_gamma   90.00
#
_symmetry.space_group_name_H-M   'P 1'
#
loop_
_entity.id
_entity.type
_entity.pdbx_description
1 polymer ?
#
loop_
_entity_poly.entity_id
_entity_poly.type
_entity_poly.pdbx_seq_one_letter_code
_entity_poly.pdbx_strand_id
1 'polypeptide(L)'
;LGRNYLRRHPGQAHGLELNADYTFEPAGATGYRFESMEKGETYAAVLNPPWNQRALDAGMKAFGDHREVLPDYPGGVYCVTRAYAKAHPDAIVGFLKGLLEAVRWMQDPATTDLAAERLAAESDQTADQIKARFGGVPRELTINRAGLEVVLDLRVRFGLTPPMGPDLTVYVDESFAKQAAG
;
A
#
# COMPACT_ATOMS: atom_id res chain seq x y z
N LEU A 1 -6.41 -6.76 -4.89
CA LEU A 1 -7.47 -6.19 -5.74
C LEU A 1 -6.92 -5.17 -6.73
N GLY A 2 -6.28 -4.09 -6.28
CA GLY A 2 -5.61 -3.14 -7.15
C GLY A 2 -4.57 -3.79 -8.06
N ARG A 3 -3.92 -4.86 -7.61
CA ARG A 3 -3.00 -5.64 -8.43
C ARG A 3 -3.67 -6.26 -9.67
N ASN A 4 -4.89 -6.74 -9.58
CA ASN A 4 -5.60 -7.29 -10.74
C ASN A 4 -6.08 -6.20 -11.70
N TYR A 5 -6.44 -5.03 -11.20
CA TYR A 5 -6.77 -3.88 -12.03
C TYR A 5 -5.53 -3.35 -12.75
N LEU A 6 -4.44 -3.12 -12.02
CA LEU A 6 -3.15 -2.69 -12.58
C LEU A 6 -2.56 -3.71 -13.57
N ARG A 7 -2.91 -4.99 -13.43
CA ARG A 7 -2.53 -6.02 -14.39
C ARG A 7 -3.29 -5.96 -15.70
N ARG A 8 -4.60 -5.64 -15.67
CA ARG A 8 -5.46 -5.64 -16.86
C ARG A 8 -5.46 -4.30 -17.59
N HIS A 9 -5.43 -3.21 -16.85
CA HIS A 9 -5.63 -1.88 -17.41
C HIS A 9 -4.47 -1.37 -18.28
N PRO A 10 -3.19 -1.56 -17.95
CA PRO A 10 -2.09 -1.13 -18.82
C PRO A 10 -2.11 -1.84 -20.17
N GLY A 11 -2.39 -3.15 -20.18
CA GLY A 11 -2.51 -3.91 -21.42
C GLY A 11 -3.61 -3.37 -22.31
N GLN A 12 -4.81 -3.19 -21.77
CA GLN A 12 -5.95 -2.66 -22.53
C GLN A 12 -5.73 -1.23 -23.02
N ALA A 13 -5.07 -0.37 -22.22
CA ALA A 13 -4.73 1.00 -22.63
C ALA A 13 -3.76 1.04 -23.79
N HIS A 14 -2.99 -0.01 -24.02
CA HIS A 14 -2.04 -0.17 -25.11
C HIS A 14 -2.48 -1.19 -26.18
N GLY A 15 -3.75 -1.60 -26.17
CA GLY A 15 -4.32 -2.52 -27.15
C GLY A 15 -3.87 -3.97 -27.00
N LEU A 16 -3.35 -4.35 -25.83
CA LEU A 16 -2.96 -5.73 -25.53
C LEU A 16 -4.11 -6.51 -24.90
N GLU A 17 -4.30 -7.75 -25.32
CA GLU A 17 -5.35 -8.64 -24.83
C GLU A 17 -4.78 -9.69 -23.86
N LEU A 18 -5.41 -9.80 -22.69
CA LEU A 18 -5.07 -10.84 -21.72
C LEU A 18 -5.36 -12.24 -22.31
N ASN A 19 -4.41 -13.14 -22.13
CA ASN A 19 -4.35 -14.50 -22.64
C ASN A 19 -4.15 -14.64 -24.18
N ALA A 20 -4.09 -13.52 -24.91
CA ALA A 20 -3.66 -13.48 -26.31
C ALA A 20 -2.22 -12.96 -26.40
N ASP A 21 -1.99 -11.75 -25.90
CA ASP A 21 -0.69 -11.09 -25.98
C ASP A 21 0.17 -11.30 -24.73
N TYR A 22 -0.46 -11.56 -23.57
CA TYR A 22 0.22 -11.79 -22.31
C TYR A 22 -0.59 -12.64 -21.36
N THR A 23 0.09 -13.32 -20.42
CA THR A 23 -0.51 -14.12 -19.36
C THR A 23 -0.15 -13.60 -17.98
N PHE A 24 -0.88 -14.01 -16.96
CA PHE A 24 -0.55 -13.73 -15.56
C PHE A 24 -0.14 -14.99 -14.84
N GLU A 25 1.06 -14.92 -14.27
CA GLU A 25 1.55 -15.95 -13.37
C GLU A 25 1.43 -15.52 -11.90
N PRO A 26 0.83 -16.33 -11.04
CA PRO A 26 0.74 -16.03 -9.61
C PRO A 26 2.09 -16.31 -8.95
N ALA A 27 2.91 -15.26 -8.81
CA ALA A 27 4.24 -15.33 -8.21
C ALA A 27 4.28 -14.88 -6.73
N GLY A 28 3.15 -14.88 -6.03
CA GLY A 28 3.10 -14.65 -4.58
C GLY A 28 3.46 -13.24 -4.12
N ALA A 29 4.25 -13.14 -3.05
CA ALA A 29 4.68 -11.88 -2.44
C ALA A 29 5.65 -11.09 -3.34
N THR A 30 5.89 -9.80 -3.00
CA THR A 30 6.69 -8.90 -3.85
C THR A 30 8.12 -9.41 -4.05
N GLY A 31 8.75 -9.99 -3.03
CA GLY A 31 10.08 -10.59 -3.14
C GLY A 31 10.14 -11.70 -4.19
N TYR A 32 9.22 -12.66 -4.13
CA TYR A 32 9.17 -13.75 -5.13
C TYR A 32 8.93 -13.24 -6.55
N ARG A 33 8.16 -12.15 -6.72
CA ARG A 33 7.95 -11.54 -8.03
C ARG A 33 9.23 -10.89 -8.57
N PHE A 34 10.00 -10.25 -7.69
CA PHE A 34 11.30 -9.69 -8.05
C PHE A 34 12.27 -10.81 -8.45
N GLU A 35 12.41 -11.86 -7.65
CA GLU A 35 13.26 -13.02 -7.96
C GLU A 35 12.86 -13.69 -9.28
N SER A 36 11.58 -13.83 -9.57
CA SER A 36 11.09 -14.41 -10.83
C SER A 36 11.49 -13.55 -12.03
N MET A 37 11.52 -12.22 -11.89
CA MET A 37 12.02 -11.30 -12.92
C MET A 37 13.53 -11.42 -13.08
N GLU A 38 14.31 -11.54 -12.00
CA GLU A 38 15.76 -11.74 -12.05
C GLU A 38 16.13 -13.04 -12.76
N LYS A 39 15.35 -14.10 -12.56
CA LYS A 39 15.51 -15.40 -13.23
C LYS A 39 15.02 -15.44 -14.69
N GLY A 40 14.36 -14.38 -15.15
CA GLY A 40 13.75 -14.35 -16.48
C GLY A 40 12.51 -15.23 -16.64
N GLU A 41 11.91 -15.69 -15.54
CA GLU A 41 10.67 -16.48 -15.54
C GLU A 41 9.45 -15.60 -15.81
N THR A 42 9.52 -14.32 -15.41
CA THR A 42 8.51 -13.31 -15.71
C THR A 42 9.17 -12.05 -16.28
N TYR A 43 8.49 -11.37 -17.21
CA TYR A 43 9.01 -10.18 -17.89
C TYR A 43 8.66 -8.87 -17.19
N ALA A 44 7.59 -8.87 -16.39
CA ALA A 44 7.12 -7.69 -15.69
C ALA A 44 6.36 -8.06 -14.41
N ALA A 45 6.45 -7.21 -13.40
CA ALA A 45 5.72 -7.38 -12.15
C ALA A 45 5.38 -6.04 -11.50
N VAL A 46 4.31 -6.02 -10.70
CA VAL A 46 4.03 -4.90 -9.79
C VAL A 46 4.86 -5.11 -8.53
N LEU A 47 5.81 -4.22 -8.30
CA LEU A 47 6.70 -4.24 -7.14
C LEU A 47 6.38 -3.08 -6.20
N ASN A 48 6.43 -3.36 -4.89
CA ASN A 48 6.35 -2.35 -3.85
C ASN A 48 7.74 -2.10 -3.25
N PRO A 49 7.98 -0.99 -2.58
CA PRO A 49 9.21 -0.79 -1.82
C PRO A 49 9.47 -1.93 -0.82
N PRO A 50 10.73 -2.34 -0.64
CA PRO A 50 11.95 -1.83 -1.29
C PRO A 50 12.24 -2.46 -2.66
N TRP A 51 11.47 -3.45 -3.10
CA TRP A 51 11.74 -4.28 -4.28
C TRP A 51 11.69 -3.51 -5.60
N ASN A 52 10.87 -2.46 -5.69
CA ASN A 52 10.87 -1.58 -6.85
C ASN A 52 12.20 -0.86 -7.01
N GLN A 53 12.82 -0.39 -5.92
CA GLN A 53 14.13 0.24 -5.97
C GLN A 53 15.21 -0.77 -6.35
N ARG A 54 15.21 -1.97 -5.74
CA ARG A 54 16.14 -3.04 -6.09
C ARG A 54 16.07 -3.42 -7.57
N ALA A 55 14.88 -3.44 -8.15
CA ALA A 55 14.71 -3.70 -9.57
C ALA A 55 15.36 -2.61 -10.44
N LEU A 56 15.22 -1.33 -10.07
CA LEU A 56 15.88 -0.23 -10.76
C LEU A 56 17.41 -0.33 -10.63
N ASP A 57 17.91 -0.63 -9.43
CA ASP A 57 19.33 -0.80 -9.15
C ASP A 57 19.93 -1.99 -9.94
N ALA A 58 19.13 -3.03 -10.19
CA ALA A 58 19.47 -4.17 -11.04
C ALA A 58 19.35 -3.88 -12.56
N GLY A 59 19.06 -2.63 -12.94
CA GLY A 59 18.96 -2.20 -14.34
C GLY A 59 17.62 -2.47 -15.02
N MET A 60 16.60 -2.91 -14.26
CA MET A 60 15.24 -3.06 -14.77
C MET A 60 14.59 -1.69 -14.99
N LYS A 61 13.59 -1.63 -15.86
CA LYS A 61 12.90 -0.36 -16.18
C LYS A 61 11.52 -0.33 -15.55
N ALA A 62 11.18 0.80 -14.90
CA ALA A 62 9.80 1.12 -14.56
C ALA A 62 9.09 1.69 -15.81
N PHE A 63 7.89 1.17 -16.11
CA PHE A 63 7.08 1.62 -17.23
C PHE A 63 5.67 2.10 -16.81
N GLY A 64 5.43 2.22 -15.51
CA GLY A 64 4.21 2.81 -14.95
C GLY A 64 4.20 2.83 -13.43
N ASP A 65 3.48 3.78 -12.90
CA ASP A 65 3.17 3.89 -11.46
C ASP A 65 1.66 3.80 -11.26
N HIS A 66 1.23 3.06 -10.23
CA HIS A 66 -0.20 2.90 -9.93
C HIS A 66 -0.90 4.24 -9.66
N ARG A 67 -0.17 5.23 -9.15
CA ARG A 67 -0.70 6.57 -8.86
C ARG A 67 -1.10 7.35 -10.12
N GLU A 68 -0.54 7.02 -11.28
CA GLU A 68 -0.92 7.61 -12.55
C GLU A 68 -2.31 7.14 -13.01
N VAL A 69 -2.69 5.91 -12.64
CA VAL A 69 -3.94 5.27 -13.07
C VAL A 69 -5.00 5.30 -11.97
N LEU A 70 -4.58 5.21 -10.71
CA LEU A 70 -5.43 5.13 -9.52
C LEU A 70 -4.85 6.00 -8.40
N PRO A 71 -4.88 7.34 -8.53
CA PRO A 71 -4.20 8.25 -7.60
C PRO A 71 -4.72 8.12 -6.16
N ASP A 72 -6.00 7.82 -5.99
CA ASP A 72 -6.64 7.67 -4.67
C ASP A 72 -6.55 6.26 -4.09
N TYR A 73 -5.97 5.29 -4.83
CA TYR A 73 -5.91 3.91 -4.36
C TYR A 73 -5.04 3.79 -3.09
N PRO A 74 -5.59 3.36 -1.94
CA PRO A 74 -4.82 3.25 -0.70
C PRO A 74 -3.84 2.07 -0.78
N GLY A 75 -2.60 2.31 -0.40
CA GLY A 75 -1.55 1.28 -0.39
C GLY A 75 -1.78 0.19 0.65
N GLY A 76 -2.31 0.57 1.81
CA GLY A 76 -2.63 -0.33 2.91
C GLY A 76 -3.52 0.35 3.94
N VAL A 77 -4.21 -0.47 4.73
CA VAL A 77 -5.04 -0.04 5.85
C VAL A 77 -4.83 -0.98 7.04
N TYR A 78 -4.95 -0.45 8.23
CA TYR A 78 -5.07 -1.28 9.43
C TYR A 78 -6.51 -1.73 9.62
N CYS A 79 -6.72 -2.99 9.89
CA CYS A 79 -8.04 -3.53 10.15
C CYS A 79 -8.02 -4.55 11.27
N VAL A 80 -9.12 -4.58 12.01
CA VAL A 80 -9.39 -5.55 13.10
C VAL A 80 -10.78 -6.13 12.92
N THR A 81 -11.05 -7.27 13.52
CA THR A 81 -12.43 -7.80 13.55
C THR A 81 -13.30 -6.94 14.47
N ARG A 82 -14.61 -6.86 14.17
CA ARG A 82 -15.57 -6.14 15.02
C ARG A 82 -15.61 -6.70 16.44
N ALA A 83 -15.48 -8.03 16.59
CA ALA A 83 -15.43 -8.68 17.88
C ALA A 83 -14.22 -8.22 18.70
N TYR A 84 -13.04 -8.15 18.08
CA TYR A 84 -11.83 -7.65 18.73
C TYR A 84 -11.96 -6.17 19.10
N ALA A 85 -12.47 -5.35 18.20
CA ALA A 85 -12.67 -3.92 18.45
C ALA A 85 -13.59 -3.66 19.64
N LYS A 86 -14.67 -4.45 19.77
CA LYS A 86 -15.61 -4.36 20.89
C LYS A 86 -15.00 -4.85 22.21
N ALA A 87 -14.18 -5.88 22.17
CA ALA A 87 -13.57 -6.47 23.37
C ALA A 87 -12.34 -5.69 23.87
N HIS A 88 -11.63 -5.00 23.00
CA HIS A 88 -10.32 -4.39 23.29
C HIS A 88 -10.20 -2.96 22.74
N PRO A 89 -11.14 -2.04 23.01
CA PRO A 89 -11.11 -0.68 22.45
C PRO A 89 -9.84 0.08 22.86
N ASP A 90 -9.42 -0.05 24.11
CA ASP A 90 -8.23 0.66 24.62
C ASP A 90 -6.93 0.19 23.95
N ALA A 91 -6.84 -1.08 23.59
CA ALA A 91 -5.68 -1.60 22.86
C ALA A 91 -5.57 -0.98 21.45
N ILE A 92 -6.71 -0.79 20.77
CA ILE A 92 -6.73 -0.13 19.44
C ILE A 92 -6.34 1.34 19.58
N VAL A 93 -6.91 2.05 20.54
CA VAL A 93 -6.56 3.46 20.79
C VAL A 93 -5.09 3.59 21.15
N GLY A 94 -4.56 2.72 22.00
CA GLY A 94 -3.14 2.71 22.38
C GLY A 94 -2.22 2.45 21.17
N PHE A 95 -2.57 1.48 20.32
CA PHE A 95 -1.83 1.22 19.08
C PHE A 95 -1.82 2.43 18.13
N LEU A 96 -2.97 3.07 17.94
CA LEU A 96 -3.08 4.24 17.07
C LEU A 96 -2.33 5.46 17.63
N LYS A 97 -2.32 5.65 18.97
CA LYS A 97 -1.48 6.68 19.63
C LYS A 97 0.00 6.44 19.35
N GLY A 98 0.49 5.20 19.52
CA GLY A 98 1.86 4.86 19.21
C GLY A 98 2.23 5.10 17.75
N LEU A 99 1.32 4.82 16.80
CA LEU A 99 1.53 5.16 15.39
C LEU A 99 1.64 6.66 15.16
N LEU A 100 0.76 7.47 15.77
CA LEU A 100 0.81 8.94 15.67
C LEU A 100 2.11 9.50 16.25
N GLU A 101 2.55 8.99 17.39
CA GLU A 101 3.82 9.38 18.00
C GLU A 101 5.01 9.01 17.10
N ALA A 102 5.01 7.80 16.53
CA ALA A 102 6.05 7.38 15.60
C ALA A 102 6.11 8.26 14.35
N VAL A 103 4.96 8.61 13.76
CA VAL A 103 4.88 9.50 12.60
C VAL A 103 5.40 10.91 12.95
N ARG A 104 5.01 11.46 14.09
CA ARG A 104 5.51 12.75 14.57
C ARG A 104 7.02 12.72 14.75
N TRP A 105 7.54 11.67 15.40
CA TRP A 105 8.97 11.49 15.63
C TRP A 105 9.77 11.36 14.31
N MET A 106 9.29 10.61 13.33
CA MET A 106 9.92 10.49 12.02
C MET A 106 9.94 11.80 11.23
N GLN A 107 8.95 12.65 11.40
CA GLN A 107 8.77 13.88 10.63
C GLN A 107 9.21 15.16 11.37
N ASP A 108 9.64 15.03 12.60
CA ASP A 108 10.22 16.14 13.36
C ASP A 108 11.67 16.39 12.88
N PRO A 109 12.01 17.62 12.45
CA PRO A 109 13.37 17.95 12.02
C PRO A 109 14.46 17.62 13.05
N ALA A 110 14.14 17.64 14.35
CA ALA A 110 15.09 17.34 15.42
C ALA A 110 15.40 15.85 15.55
N THR A 111 14.54 14.96 15.06
CA THR A 111 14.64 13.50 15.27
C THR A 111 14.60 12.68 13.99
N THR A 112 14.31 13.29 12.85
CA THR A 112 14.12 12.60 11.55
C THR A 112 15.39 11.82 11.12
N ASP A 113 16.59 12.35 11.37
CA ASP A 113 17.83 11.66 11.02
C ASP A 113 18.04 10.43 11.89
N LEU A 114 17.86 10.55 13.21
CA LEU A 114 17.91 9.42 14.12
C LEU A 114 16.84 8.35 13.81
N ALA A 115 15.66 8.78 13.40
CA ALA A 115 14.59 7.85 12.97
C ALA A 115 15.02 7.07 11.73
N ALA A 116 15.60 7.74 10.75
CA ALA A 116 16.09 7.12 9.52
C ALA A 116 17.23 6.13 9.81
N GLU A 117 18.19 6.50 10.65
CA GLU A 117 19.31 5.63 11.07
C GLU A 117 18.82 4.36 11.79
N ARG A 118 17.87 4.50 12.71
CA ARG A 118 17.30 3.34 13.42
C ARG A 118 16.58 2.37 12.49
N LEU A 119 15.79 2.89 11.56
CA LEU A 119 15.09 2.06 10.57
C LEU A 119 16.08 1.43 9.56
N ALA A 120 17.16 2.13 9.22
CA ALA A 120 18.20 1.59 8.36
C ALA A 120 18.92 0.40 9.02
N ALA A 121 19.16 0.44 10.33
CA ALA A 121 19.78 -0.64 11.07
C ALA A 121 18.97 -1.96 11.05
N GLU A 122 17.65 -1.87 10.85
CA GLU A 122 16.72 -3.00 10.78
C GLU A 122 16.33 -3.37 9.33
N SER A 123 17.01 -2.80 8.34
CA SER A 123 16.68 -2.98 6.93
C SER A 123 17.90 -2.97 6.03
N ASP A 124 17.77 -3.43 4.78
CA ASP A 124 18.84 -3.35 3.76
C ASP A 124 18.86 -1.98 3.03
N GLN A 125 18.22 -0.96 3.59
CA GLN A 125 18.15 0.38 2.99
C GLN A 125 19.06 1.35 3.72
N THR A 126 19.56 2.37 3.00
CA THR A 126 20.33 3.45 3.65
C THR A 126 19.39 4.42 4.40
N ALA A 127 19.94 5.16 5.37
CA ALA A 127 19.18 6.18 6.10
C ALA A 127 18.57 7.22 5.15
N ASP A 128 19.30 7.63 4.10
CA ASP A 128 18.81 8.59 3.11
C ASP A 128 17.63 8.05 2.30
N GLN A 129 17.68 6.79 1.89
CA GLN A 129 16.57 6.14 1.19
C GLN A 129 15.31 6.06 2.06
N ILE A 130 15.48 5.78 3.34
CA ILE A 130 14.39 5.74 4.31
C ILE A 130 13.83 7.13 4.57
N LYS A 131 14.69 8.11 4.84
CA LYS A 131 14.32 9.50 5.11
C LYS A 131 13.52 10.12 3.96
N ALA A 132 13.91 9.85 2.72
CA ALA A 132 13.20 10.32 1.52
C ALA A 132 11.72 9.88 1.47
N ARG A 133 11.36 8.81 2.18
CA ARG A 133 10.00 8.26 2.23
C ARG A 133 9.12 8.86 3.33
N PHE A 134 9.71 9.50 4.34
CA PHE A 134 8.96 10.04 5.48
C PHE A 134 7.94 11.10 5.09
N GLY A 135 8.25 11.93 4.09
CA GLY A 135 7.30 12.93 3.58
C GLY A 135 6.03 12.35 2.95
N GLY A 136 6.06 11.10 2.52
CA GLY A 136 4.88 10.39 1.99
C GLY A 136 4.00 9.72 3.06
N VAL A 137 4.42 9.73 4.33
CA VAL A 137 3.63 9.17 5.43
C VAL A 137 2.61 10.20 5.90
N PRO A 138 1.30 9.90 5.90
CA PRO A 138 0.28 10.83 6.38
C PRO A 138 0.51 11.20 7.87
N ARG A 139 0.39 12.49 8.19
CA ARG A 139 0.52 12.97 9.57
C ARG A 139 -0.66 12.62 10.47
N GLU A 140 -1.78 12.33 9.86
CA GLU A 140 -3.03 11.99 10.53
C GLU A 140 -3.47 10.59 10.14
N LEU A 141 -4.08 9.88 11.08
CA LEU A 141 -4.63 8.55 10.85
C LEU A 141 -6.07 8.66 10.30
N THR A 142 -6.19 9.26 9.12
CA THR A 142 -7.47 9.40 8.42
C THR A 142 -7.62 8.33 7.36
N ILE A 143 -8.86 7.89 7.15
CA ILE A 143 -9.19 7.00 6.04
C ILE A 143 -9.41 7.85 4.79
N ASN A 144 -8.66 7.54 3.72
CA ASN A 144 -8.96 8.07 2.39
C ASN A 144 -10.27 7.44 1.89
N ARG A 145 -11.38 8.16 2.05
CA ARG A 145 -12.72 7.68 1.65
C ARG A 145 -12.82 7.49 0.15
N ALA A 146 -12.30 8.42 -0.64
CA ALA A 146 -12.27 8.29 -2.10
C ALA A 146 -11.50 7.05 -2.53
N GLY A 147 -10.35 6.79 -1.90
CA GLY A 147 -9.58 5.58 -2.14
C GLY A 147 -10.32 4.29 -1.74
N LEU A 148 -11.10 4.32 -0.66
CA LEU A 148 -11.92 3.18 -0.28
C LEU A 148 -13.05 2.93 -1.29
N GLU A 149 -13.70 3.97 -1.80
CA GLU A 149 -14.71 3.87 -2.87
C GLU A 149 -14.11 3.24 -4.13
N VAL A 150 -12.91 3.65 -4.54
CA VAL A 150 -12.17 3.02 -5.66
C VAL A 150 -11.96 1.53 -5.41
N VAL A 151 -11.56 1.13 -4.19
CA VAL A 151 -11.38 -0.29 -3.85
C VAL A 151 -12.69 -1.06 -3.95
N LEU A 152 -13.78 -0.49 -3.44
CA LEU A 152 -15.10 -1.14 -3.47
C LEU A 152 -15.63 -1.26 -4.89
N ASP A 153 -15.52 -0.21 -5.72
CA ASP A 153 -15.88 -0.26 -7.14
C ASP A 153 -15.10 -1.34 -7.90
N LEU A 154 -13.79 -1.39 -7.70
CA LEU A 154 -12.97 -2.44 -8.28
C LEU A 154 -13.39 -3.85 -7.84
N ARG A 155 -13.81 -4.03 -6.57
CA ARG A 155 -14.32 -5.32 -6.10
C ARG A 155 -15.58 -5.74 -6.80
N VAL A 156 -16.53 -4.82 -6.97
CA VAL A 156 -17.79 -5.06 -7.72
C VAL A 156 -17.49 -5.38 -9.19
N ARG A 157 -16.69 -4.52 -9.83
CA ARG A 157 -16.29 -4.67 -11.24
C ARG A 157 -15.64 -6.03 -11.54
N PHE A 158 -14.86 -6.57 -10.61
CA PHE A 158 -14.22 -7.89 -10.76
C PHE A 158 -15.03 -9.04 -10.19
N GLY A 159 -16.29 -8.82 -9.82
CA GLY A 159 -17.17 -9.87 -9.30
C GLY A 159 -16.73 -10.46 -7.95
N LEU A 160 -15.92 -9.72 -7.17
CA LEU A 160 -15.40 -10.18 -5.89
C LEU A 160 -16.33 -9.86 -4.72
N THR A 161 -17.26 -8.96 -4.94
CA THR A 161 -18.36 -8.64 -4.01
C THR A 161 -19.60 -8.25 -4.82
N PRO A 162 -20.80 -8.48 -4.30
CA PRO A 162 -22.03 -7.90 -4.85
C PRO A 162 -21.94 -6.37 -4.89
N PRO A 163 -22.75 -5.69 -5.72
CA PRO A 163 -22.92 -4.25 -5.65
C PRO A 163 -23.22 -3.81 -4.21
N MET A 164 -22.51 -2.79 -3.75
CA MET A 164 -22.58 -2.34 -2.37
C MET A 164 -23.17 -0.94 -2.35
N GLY A 165 -23.97 -0.69 -1.32
CA GLY A 165 -24.51 0.65 -1.10
C GLY A 165 -23.40 1.67 -0.78
N PRO A 166 -23.69 2.97 -0.90
CA PRO A 166 -22.72 4.04 -0.69
C PRO A 166 -22.30 4.21 0.79
N ASP A 167 -22.86 3.43 1.70
CA ASP A 167 -22.58 3.54 3.12
C ASP A 167 -21.25 2.88 3.49
N LEU A 168 -20.21 3.69 3.59
CA LEU A 168 -18.87 3.26 3.99
C LEU A 168 -18.76 2.94 5.50
N THR A 169 -19.74 3.32 6.33
CA THR A 169 -19.70 3.08 7.78
C THR A 169 -19.69 1.59 8.13
N VAL A 170 -20.17 0.76 7.20
CA VAL A 170 -20.10 -0.70 7.31
C VAL A 170 -18.65 -1.20 7.36
N TYR A 171 -17.70 -0.46 6.79
CA TYR A 171 -16.28 -0.85 6.69
C TYR A 171 -15.34 -0.02 7.52
N VAL A 172 -15.74 1.20 7.88
CA VAL A 172 -14.88 2.20 8.51
C VAL A 172 -15.44 2.61 9.85
N ASP A 173 -14.59 2.55 10.86
CA ASP A 173 -14.84 3.13 12.18
C ASP A 173 -13.68 4.07 12.53
N GLU A 174 -13.92 5.38 12.37
CA GLU A 174 -12.95 6.43 12.68
C GLU A 174 -12.97 6.86 14.17
N SER A 175 -13.83 6.27 14.97
CA SER A 175 -13.98 6.67 16.39
C SER A 175 -12.69 6.44 17.18
N PHE A 176 -12.00 5.34 16.92
CA PHE A 176 -10.72 5.00 17.56
C PHE A 176 -9.60 5.97 17.17
N ALA A 177 -9.53 6.36 15.89
CA ALA A 177 -8.54 7.33 15.43
C ALA A 177 -8.79 8.72 16.04
N LYS A 178 -10.05 9.15 16.14
CA LYS A 178 -10.41 10.40 16.83
C LYS A 178 -10.02 10.39 18.31
N GLN A 179 -10.27 9.28 19.02
CA GLN A 179 -9.87 9.12 20.41
C GLN A 179 -8.34 9.08 20.58
N ALA A 180 -7.61 8.55 19.61
CA ALA A 180 -6.15 8.52 19.64
C ALA A 180 -5.51 9.89 19.37
N ALA A 181 -6.15 10.73 18.57
CA ALA A 181 -5.67 12.07 18.24
C ALA A 181 -5.84 13.09 19.37
N GLY A 182 -6.67 12.77 20.37
CA GLY A 182 -6.88 13.59 21.57
C GLY A 182 -7.98 14.50 21.52
#